data_cb68b1ef611ad6bd99b7b130f03ea03f
#
_entry.id   cb68b1ef611ad6bd99b7b130f03ea03f
#
_cell.length_a   1.000
_cell.length_b   1.000
_cell.length_c   1.000
_cell.angle_alpha   90.00
_cell.angle_beta   90.00
_cell.angle_gamma   90.00
#
_symmetry.space_group_name_H-M   'P 1'
#
loop_
_entity.id
_entity.type
_entity.pdbx_description
1 polymer ?
#
loop_
_entity_poly.entity_id
_entity_poly.type
_entity_poly.pdbx_seq_one_letter_code
_entity_poly.pdbx_strand_id
1 'polypeptide(L)'
;MLIETYDLEVFTPPCHPETDRLSAIARPGVDLREALPYLNAILPGAVYNAAAAALLWKKDSHNVAFHADRIAVGNVPDREAAIEELENLIELVNRTWERRAEIEPSHESR
;
A
#
# COMPACT_ATOMS: atom_id res chain seq x y z
N MET A 1 8.56 5.70 -12.99
CA MET A 1 8.41 5.20 -11.59
C MET A 1 7.66 3.87 -11.54
N LEU A 2 7.78 3.02 -12.53
CA LEU A 2 7.16 1.70 -12.46
C LEU A 2 7.92 0.79 -11.49
N ILE A 3 7.17 -0.02 -10.75
CA ILE A 3 7.74 -1.02 -9.85
C ILE A 3 7.96 -2.29 -10.68
N GLU A 4 9.23 -2.66 -10.86
CA GLU A 4 9.59 -3.87 -11.63
C GLU A 4 9.96 -5.02 -10.71
N THR A 5 10.66 -4.71 -9.62
CA THR A 5 11.08 -5.69 -8.61
C THR A 5 10.84 -5.12 -7.22
N TYR A 6 10.76 -5.99 -6.24
CA TYR A 6 10.59 -5.56 -4.84
C TYR A 6 11.06 -6.64 -3.89
N ASP A 7 11.49 -6.21 -2.70
CA ASP A 7 11.79 -7.11 -1.59
C ASP A 7 10.51 -7.32 -0.78
N LEU A 8 10.29 -8.55 -0.36
CA LEU A 8 9.09 -8.95 0.36
C LEU A 8 9.44 -9.45 1.76
N GLU A 9 8.66 -9.01 2.74
CA GLU A 9 8.76 -9.50 4.11
C GLU A 9 7.36 -9.78 4.64
N VAL A 10 7.15 -10.98 5.19
CA VAL A 10 5.89 -11.37 5.85
C VAL A 10 6.22 -11.66 7.31
N PHE A 11 5.45 -11.10 8.23
CA PHE A 11 5.76 -11.19 9.65
C PHE A 11 4.51 -11.13 10.51
N THR A 12 4.65 -11.59 11.77
CA THR A 12 3.62 -11.41 12.78
C THR A 12 3.77 -10.00 13.36
N PRO A 13 2.67 -9.21 13.45
CA PRO A 13 2.76 -7.86 14.02
C PRO A 13 3.34 -7.89 15.44
N PRO A 14 4.39 -7.11 15.73
CA PRO A 14 5.01 -7.15 17.06
C PRO A 14 4.10 -6.63 18.18
N CYS A 15 3.10 -5.80 17.85
CA CYS A 15 2.14 -5.30 18.83
C CYS A 15 1.07 -6.34 19.22
N HIS A 16 0.93 -7.40 18.42
CA HIS A 16 -0.09 -8.44 18.62
C HIS A 16 0.50 -9.82 18.36
N PRO A 17 1.50 -10.26 19.16
CA PRO A 17 2.20 -11.52 18.88
C PRO A 17 1.33 -12.76 19.02
N GLU A 18 0.18 -12.65 19.69
CA GLU A 18 -0.75 -13.76 19.89
C GLU A 18 -1.74 -13.94 18.75
N THR A 19 -1.75 -13.02 17.77
CA THR A 19 -2.68 -13.12 16.64
C THR A 19 -2.23 -14.17 15.62
N ASP A 20 -3.20 -14.80 14.96
CA ASP A 20 -2.95 -15.68 13.82
C ASP A 20 -2.93 -14.90 12.50
N ARG A 21 -3.15 -13.59 12.55
CA ARG A 21 -3.11 -12.72 11.36
C ARG A 21 -1.70 -12.23 11.11
N LEU A 22 -1.39 -11.99 9.85
CA LEU A 22 -0.05 -11.57 9.42
C LEU A 22 -0.06 -10.17 8.84
N SER A 23 1.11 -9.57 8.83
CA SER A 23 1.40 -8.34 8.10
C SER A 23 2.48 -8.62 7.06
N ALA A 24 2.54 -7.80 6.03
CA ALA A 24 3.56 -7.94 4.99
C ALA A 24 3.95 -6.57 4.45
N ILE A 25 5.18 -6.48 3.99
CA ILE A 25 5.74 -5.25 3.43
C ILE A 25 6.44 -5.60 2.13
N ALA A 26 6.19 -4.78 1.09
CA ALA A 26 6.94 -4.80 -0.15
C ALA A 26 7.75 -3.52 -0.26
N ARG A 27 9.06 -3.63 -0.50
CA ARG A 27 9.97 -2.49 -0.69
C ARG A 27 10.42 -2.47 -2.15
N PRO A 28 9.85 -1.58 -2.97
CA PRO A 28 10.09 -1.60 -4.41
C PRO A 28 11.40 -0.92 -4.85
N GLY A 29 12.11 -0.26 -3.96
CA GLY A 29 13.35 0.43 -4.33
C GLY A 29 13.15 1.69 -5.15
N VAL A 30 11.91 2.15 -5.32
CA VAL A 30 11.59 3.41 -5.99
C VAL A 30 10.77 4.29 -5.06
N ASP A 31 10.81 5.60 -5.27
CA ASP A 31 10.06 6.56 -4.47
C ASP A 31 8.61 6.62 -4.95
N LEU A 32 7.67 6.32 -4.07
CA LEU A 32 6.25 6.28 -4.39
C LEU A 32 5.52 7.61 -4.13
N ARG A 33 6.21 8.62 -3.60
CA ARG A 33 5.55 9.87 -3.19
C ARG A 33 4.74 10.53 -4.30
N GLU A 34 5.26 10.54 -5.52
CA GLU A 34 4.56 11.17 -6.64
C GLU A 34 3.28 10.41 -7.03
N ALA A 35 3.20 9.12 -6.73
CA ALA A 35 2.02 8.30 -7.02
C ALA A 35 0.91 8.46 -5.98
N LEU A 36 1.25 8.86 -4.74
CA LEU A 36 0.28 8.89 -3.65
C LEU A 36 -0.93 9.79 -3.92
N PRO A 37 -0.79 11.01 -4.48
CA PRO A 37 -1.96 11.84 -4.79
C PRO A 37 -2.90 11.20 -5.80
N TYR A 38 -2.36 10.44 -6.76
CA TYR A 38 -3.19 9.75 -7.75
C TYR A 38 -3.93 8.57 -7.14
N LEU A 39 -3.25 7.81 -6.30
CA LEU A 39 -3.87 6.72 -5.54
C LEU A 39 -4.96 7.26 -4.63
N ASN A 40 -4.69 8.37 -3.93
CA ASN A 40 -5.67 9.01 -3.06
C ASN A 40 -6.94 9.42 -3.83
N ALA A 41 -6.79 9.85 -5.06
CA ALA A 41 -7.90 10.26 -5.90
C ALA A 41 -8.82 9.10 -6.31
N ILE A 42 -8.25 7.91 -6.52
CA ILE A 42 -9.02 6.78 -7.08
C ILE A 42 -9.46 5.76 -6.04
N LEU A 43 -8.86 5.72 -4.85
CA LEU A 43 -9.19 4.72 -3.84
C LEU A 43 -10.28 5.22 -2.91
N PRO A 44 -11.47 4.59 -2.93
CA PRO A 44 -12.58 5.06 -2.09
C PRO A 44 -12.26 4.89 -0.61
N GLY A 45 -12.43 5.97 0.15
CA GLY A 45 -12.17 5.95 1.59
C GLY A 45 -10.71 6.06 1.98
N ALA A 46 -9.80 6.22 1.03
CA ALA A 46 -8.39 6.42 1.36
C ALA A 46 -8.17 7.78 2.02
N VAL A 47 -7.26 7.81 3.00
CA VAL A 47 -6.95 9.01 3.78
C VAL A 47 -5.44 9.17 3.86
N TYR A 48 -4.94 10.35 3.48
CA TYR A 48 -3.53 10.64 3.67
C TYR A 48 -3.30 11.12 5.09
N ASN A 49 -2.42 10.41 5.82
CA ASN A 49 -2.04 10.75 7.19
C ASN A 49 -0.67 11.43 7.16
N ALA A 50 -0.63 12.73 7.39
CA ALA A 50 0.60 13.51 7.32
C ALA A 50 1.60 13.10 8.41
N ALA A 51 1.11 12.74 9.60
CA ALA A 51 1.97 12.33 10.71
C ALA A 51 2.71 11.02 10.40
N ALA A 52 2.04 10.09 9.73
CA ALA A 52 2.63 8.83 9.31
C ALA A 52 3.33 8.92 7.96
N ALA A 53 3.15 10.02 7.23
CA ALA A 53 3.60 10.20 5.85
C ALA A 53 3.15 9.03 4.97
N ALA A 54 1.88 8.65 5.08
CA ALA A 54 1.34 7.47 4.42
C ALA A 54 -0.09 7.70 3.97
N LEU A 55 -0.43 7.10 2.84
CA LEU A 55 -1.81 6.99 2.38
C LEU A 55 -2.38 5.70 2.97
N LEU A 56 -3.40 5.83 3.79
CA LEU A 56 -4.04 4.72 4.50
C LEU A 56 -5.33 4.34 3.79
N TRP A 57 -5.53 3.05 3.58
CA TRP A 57 -6.71 2.54 2.89
C TRP A 57 -7.13 1.21 3.49
N LYS A 58 -8.42 1.08 3.74
CA LYS A 58 -8.96 -0.20 4.22
C LYS A 58 -9.63 -0.90 3.04
N LYS A 59 -9.02 -2.00 2.61
CA LYS A 59 -9.52 -2.81 1.50
C LYS A 59 -10.08 -4.11 2.08
N ASP A 60 -11.40 -4.28 2.02
CA ASP A 60 -12.08 -5.41 2.64
C ASP A 60 -11.74 -5.47 4.14
N SER A 61 -11.11 -6.55 4.60
CA SER A 61 -10.65 -6.68 5.99
C SER A 61 -9.18 -6.30 6.16
N HIS A 62 -8.49 -5.95 5.07
CA HIS A 62 -7.06 -5.65 5.09
C HIS A 62 -6.81 -4.18 5.34
N ASN A 63 -5.75 -3.87 6.11
CA ASN A 63 -5.28 -2.51 6.31
C ASN A 63 -4.09 -2.28 5.38
N VAL A 64 -4.21 -1.31 4.50
CA VAL A 64 -3.18 -1.00 3.49
C VAL A 64 -2.58 0.36 3.79
N ALA A 65 -1.26 0.47 3.70
CA ALA A 65 -0.55 1.74 3.83
C ALA A 65 0.46 1.87 2.69
N PHE A 66 0.36 2.97 1.96
CA PHE A 66 1.32 3.31 0.91
C PHE A 66 2.24 4.39 1.47
N HIS A 67 3.51 4.05 1.67
CA HIS A 67 4.55 4.97 2.09
C HIS A 67 5.42 5.36 0.90
N ALA A 68 6.33 6.31 1.11
CA ALA A 68 7.27 6.72 0.07
C ALA A 68 8.18 5.57 -0.39
N ASP A 69 8.54 4.68 0.51
CA ASP A 69 9.53 3.64 0.28
C ASP A 69 8.99 2.21 0.35
N ARG A 70 7.69 2.04 0.66
CA ARG A 70 7.13 0.71 0.84
C ARG A 70 5.61 0.69 0.75
N ILE A 71 5.09 -0.49 0.50
CA ILE A 71 3.65 -0.78 0.58
C ILE A 71 3.48 -1.83 1.68
N ALA A 72 2.59 -1.56 2.64
CA ALA A 72 2.33 -2.44 3.76
C ALA A 72 0.89 -2.91 3.74
N VAL A 73 0.66 -4.17 4.12
CA VAL A 73 -0.67 -4.71 4.30
C VAL A 73 -0.72 -5.45 5.64
N GLY A 74 -1.80 -5.26 6.37
CA GLY A 74 -2.02 -5.92 7.64
C GLY A 74 -3.32 -6.69 7.66
N ASN A 75 -3.46 -7.57 8.66
CA ASN A 75 -4.64 -8.37 8.89
C ASN A 75 -4.95 -9.35 7.76
N VAL A 76 -3.91 -10.04 7.26
CA VAL A 76 -4.06 -11.10 6.26
C VAL A 76 -4.01 -12.48 6.92
N PRO A 77 -4.75 -13.47 6.39
CA PRO A 77 -4.88 -14.77 7.06
C PRO A 77 -3.63 -15.65 7.00
N ASP A 78 -2.88 -15.59 5.92
CA ASP A 78 -1.71 -16.43 5.74
C ASP A 78 -0.71 -15.79 4.76
N ARG A 79 0.42 -16.46 4.58
CA ARG A 79 1.51 -15.98 3.74
C ARG A 79 1.10 -15.84 2.26
N GLU A 80 0.36 -16.82 1.74
CA GLU A 80 -0.08 -16.78 0.33
C GLU A 80 -0.99 -15.59 0.07
N ALA A 81 -1.94 -15.34 0.99
CA ALA A 81 -2.83 -14.19 0.90
C ALA A 81 -2.06 -12.87 0.97
N ALA A 82 -1.02 -12.81 1.81
CA ALA A 82 -0.18 -11.63 1.94
C ALA A 82 0.57 -11.34 0.64
N ILE A 83 1.17 -12.35 0.04
CA ILE A 83 1.91 -12.21 -1.21
C ILE A 83 0.98 -11.79 -2.35
N GLU A 84 -0.16 -12.45 -2.48
CA GLU A 84 -1.15 -12.13 -3.50
C GLU A 84 -1.64 -10.69 -3.35
N GLU A 85 -1.94 -10.27 -2.13
CA GLU A 85 -2.41 -8.91 -1.88
C GLU A 85 -1.35 -7.87 -2.27
N LEU A 86 -0.09 -8.10 -1.90
CA LEU A 86 0.99 -7.18 -2.27
C LEU A 86 1.20 -7.13 -3.79
N GLU A 87 1.10 -8.27 -4.48
CA GLU A 87 1.19 -8.28 -5.94
C GLU A 87 0.08 -7.45 -6.58
N ASN A 88 -1.13 -7.57 -6.06
CA ASN A 88 -2.28 -6.80 -6.53
C ASN A 88 -2.07 -5.30 -6.28
N LEU A 89 -1.53 -4.93 -5.12
CA LEU A 89 -1.28 -3.54 -4.77
C LEU A 89 -0.17 -2.93 -5.65
N ILE A 90 0.86 -3.71 -5.95
CA ILE A 90 1.94 -3.26 -6.85
C ILE A 90 1.39 -3.03 -8.26
N GLU A 91 0.56 -3.94 -8.74
CA GLU A 91 -0.08 -3.78 -10.04
C GLU A 91 -0.98 -2.54 -10.05
N LEU A 92 -1.71 -2.31 -8.97
CA LEU A 92 -2.54 -1.11 -8.81
C LEU A 92 -1.72 0.16 -8.90
N VAL A 93 -0.59 0.23 -8.20
CA VAL A 93 0.31 1.39 -8.25
C VAL A 93 0.83 1.62 -9.66
N ASN A 94 1.30 0.56 -10.31
CA ASN A 94 1.84 0.66 -11.67
C ASN A 94 0.77 1.13 -12.66
N ARG A 95 -0.42 0.54 -12.60
CA ARG A 95 -1.52 0.92 -13.48
C ARG A 95 -1.96 2.36 -13.26
N THR A 96 -2.04 2.78 -12.01
CA THR A 96 -2.40 4.15 -11.66
C THR A 96 -1.36 5.13 -12.20
N TRP A 97 -0.08 4.80 -12.02
CA TRP A 97 1.00 5.64 -12.52
C TRP A 97 0.99 5.79 -14.04
N GLU A 98 0.77 4.70 -14.74
CA GLU A 98 0.68 4.72 -16.20
C GLU A 98 -0.49 5.58 -16.71
N ARG A 99 -1.58 5.65 -15.94
CA ARG A 99 -2.79 6.38 -16.32
C ARG A 99 -2.92 7.72 -15.61
N ARG A 100 -1.88 8.22 -15.00
CA ARG A 100 -1.95 9.45 -14.18
C ARG A 100 -2.40 10.68 -14.96
N ALA A 101 -2.16 10.73 -16.25
CA ALA A 101 -2.62 11.85 -17.07
C ALA A 101 -4.16 11.96 -17.13
N GLU A 102 -4.85 10.86 -16.84
CA GLU A 102 -6.32 10.79 -16.84
C GLU A 102 -6.91 11.02 -15.44
N ILE A 103 -6.06 11.18 -14.43
CA ILE A 103 -6.49 11.28 -13.03
C ILE A 103 -6.12 12.65 -12.49
N GLU A 104 -7.09 13.32 -11.85
CA GLU A 104 -6.80 14.54 -11.12
C GLU A 104 -6.31 14.17 -9.72
N PRO A 105 -5.06 14.52 -9.36
CA PRO A 105 -4.51 14.11 -8.08
C PRO A 105 -5.22 14.78 -6.91
N SER A 106 -5.33 14.05 -5.80
CA SER A 106 -5.91 14.56 -4.56
C SER A 106 -4.82 14.69 -3.50
N HIS A 107 -4.71 15.87 -2.89
CA HIS A 107 -3.76 16.16 -1.82
C HIS A 107 -4.44 16.29 -0.46
N GLU A 108 -5.68 15.81 -0.33
CA GLU A 108 -6.41 15.87 0.93
C GLU A 108 -5.76 15.00 1.98
N SER A 109 -5.66 15.54 3.21
CA SER A 109 -5.15 14.81 4.36
C SER A 109 -6.09 15.00 5.56
N ARG A 110 -6.05 14.02 6.48
CA ARG A 110 -6.88 14.06 7.68
C ARG A 110 -6.10 13.64 8.91
#